data_d40bdc8bedd9354bee1ad6ceb8a987a1
#
_entry.id   d40bdc8bedd9354bee1ad6ceb8a987a1
#
_cell.length_a   1.000
_cell.length_b   1.000
_cell.length_c   1.000
_cell.angle_alpha   90.00
_cell.angle_beta   90.00
_cell.angle_gamma   90.00
#
_symmetry.space_group_name_H-M   'P 1'
#
loop_
_entity.id
_entity.type
_entity.pdbx_description
1 polymer ?
#
loop_
_entity_poly.entity_id
_entity_poly.type
_entity_poly.pdbx_seq_one_letter_code
_entity_poly.pdbx_strand_id
1 'polypeptide(L)'
;AATLSLSRQYAVDYGADGIRSNAINADRIRSGLMTADMIASRAKARGVSTGQYMAGNLLRTEVDAKDVANAFVSLALASKTTGAVLTVDGGNIAAALR
;
A
#
# COMPACT_ATOMS: atom_id res chain seq x y z
N ALA A 1 3.52 7.01 -8.04
CA ALA A 1 3.11 7.30 -9.41
C ALA A 1 4.05 6.68 -10.43
N ALA A 2 5.36 6.96 -10.40
CA ALA A 2 6.32 6.39 -11.35
C ALA A 2 6.40 4.86 -11.24
N THR A 3 6.42 4.31 -10.03
CA THR A 3 6.46 2.87 -9.80
C THR A 3 5.20 2.18 -10.35
N LEU A 4 4.03 2.77 -10.16
CA LEU A 4 2.77 2.22 -10.67
C LEU A 4 2.73 2.25 -12.20
N SER A 5 3.19 3.34 -12.81
CA SER A 5 3.27 3.47 -14.27
C SER A 5 4.24 2.44 -14.86
N LEU A 6 5.40 2.23 -14.23
CA LEU A 6 6.39 1.25 -14.65
C LEU A 6 5.85 -0.18 -14.54
N SER A 7 5.16 -0.48 -13.45
CA SER A 7 4.54 -1.80 -13.26
C SER A 7 3.54 -2.11 -14.37
N ARG A 8 2.70 -1.13 -14.73
CA ARG A 8 1.72 -1.29 -15.82
C ARG A 8 2.42 -1.44 -17.17
N GLN A 9 3.50 -0.70 -17.40
CA GLN A 9 4.25 -0.81 -18.64
C GLN A 9 4.86 -2.20 -18.81
N TYR A 10 5.40 -2.79 -17.75
CA TYR A 10 5.88 -4.16 -17.78
C TYR A 10 4.76 -5.16 -18.07
N ALA A 11 3.58 -4.95 -17.51
CA ALA A 11 2.43 -5.81 -17.81
C ALA A 11 2.08 -5.77 -19.30
N VAL A 12 2.09 -4.58 -19.90
CA VAL A 12 1.83 -4.41 -21.34
C VAL A 12 2.91 -5.06 -22.18
N ASP A 13 4.17 -4.84 -21.84
CA ASP A 13 5.31 -5.27 -22.66
C ASP A 13 5.54 -6.78 -22.60
N TYR A 14 5.29 -7.41 -21.45
CA TYR A 14 5.69 -8.79 -21.21
C TYR A 14 4.53 -9.75 -20.93
N GLY A 15 3.30 -9.28 -20.95
CA GLY A 15 2.13 -10.11 -20.69
C GLY A 15 2.01 -11.27 -21.68
N ALA A 16 2.31 -11.03 -22.95
CA ALA A 16 2.28 -12.07 -23.98
C ALA A 16 3.35 -13.16 -23.77
N ASP A 17 4.40 -12.85 -23.01
CA ASP A 17 5.46 -13.79 -22.64
C ASP A 17 5.14 -14.56 -21.35
N GLY A 18 3.94 -14.38 -20.81
CA GLY A 18 3.52 -15.03 -19.58
C GLY A 18 4.06 -14.39 -18.30
N ILE A 19 4.57 -13.17 -18.39
CA ILE A 19 5.09 -12.43 -17.23
C ILE A 19 4.01 -11.50 -16.71
N ARG A 20 3.67 -11.66 -15.44
CA ARG A 20 2.71 -10.77 -14.74
C ARG A 20 3.44 -9.70 -13.97
N SER A 21 2.91 -8.49 -13.99
CA SER A 21 3.43 -7.36 -13.23
C SER A 21 2.27 -6.64 -12.55
N ASN A 22 2.29 -6.66 -11.23
CA ASN A 22 1.29 -6.01 -10.39
C ASN A 22 1.99 -5.15 -9.35
N ALA A 23 1.27 -4.22 -8.78
CA ALA A 23 1.81 -3.32 -7.77
C ALA A 23 0.93 -3.32 -6.51
N ILE A 24 1.55 -3.03 -5.39
CA ILE A 24 0.85 -2.83 -4.13
C ILE A 24 1.10 -1.40 -3.67
N ASN A 25 0.02 -0.74 -3.30
CA ASN A 25 0.05 0.59 -2.72
C ASN A 25 -0.36 0.47 -1.24
N ALA A 26 0.49 0.97 -0.34
CA ALA A 26 0.25 0.90 1.10
C ALA A 26 0.51 2.27 1.73
N ASP A 27 -0.11 2.52 2.88
CA ASP A 27 0.03 3.78 3.60
C ASP A 27 0.19 3.51 5.09
N ARG A 28 1.03 4.33 5.75
CA ARG A 28 1.25 4.32 7.19
C ARG A 28 1.63 2.95 7.74
N ILE A 29 2.67 2.37 7.17
CA ILE A 29 3.24 1.11 7.66
C ILE A 29 4.46 1.43 8.53
N ARG A 30 4.50 0.92 9.76
CA ARG A 30 5.69 1.04 10.62
C ARG A 30 6.85 0.32 9.96
N SER A 31 7.93 1.04 9.71
CA SER A 31 9.07 0.51 8.97
C SER A 31 10.29 1.39 9.19
N GLY A 32 11.39 1.06 8.54
CA GLY A 32 12.55 1.93 8.51
C GLY A 32 12.29 3.28 7.82
N LEU A 33 11.29 3.35 6.94
CA LEU A 33 10.89 4.59 6.27
C LEU A 33 9.92 5.42 7.11
N MET A 34 9.05 4.77 7.88
CA MET A 34 8.11 5.45 8.79
C MET A 34 8.45 5.03 10.23
N THR A 35 9.38 5.76 10.81
CA THR A 35 9.90 5.49 12.16
C THR A 35 8.92 5.93 13.24
N ALA A 36 9.13 5.46 14.47
CA ALA A 36 8.34 5.87 15.62
C ALA A 36 8.36 7.40 15.83
N ASP A 37 9.50 8.04 15.60
CA ASP A 37 9.63 9.50 15.73
C ASP A 37 8.81 10.23 14.68
N MET A 38 8.79 9.76 13.45
CA MET A 38 7.98 10.33 12.37
C MET A 38 6.49 10.20 12.69
N ILE A 39 6.07 9.04 13.19
CA ILE A 39 4.69 8.78 13.57
C ILE A 39 4.27 9.72 14.70
N ALA A 40 5.09 9.85 15.73
CA ALA A 40 4.82 10.74 16.85
C ALA A 40 4.70 12.19 16.40
N SER A 41 5.60 12.64 15.54
CA SER A 41 5.60 14.00 14.99
C SER A 41 4.34 14.29 14.17
N ARG A 42 3.95 13.37 13.31
CA ARG A 42 2.75 13.53 12.45
C ARG A 42 1.46 13.48 13.26
N ALA A 43 1.39 12.59 14.24
CA ALA A 43 0.24 12.51 15.14
C ALA A 43 0.07 13.81 15.92
N LYS A 44 1.16 14.34 16.46
CA LYS A 44 1.17 15.62 17.19
C LYS A 44 0.69 16.77 16.29
N ALA A 45 1.18 16.84 15.07
CA ALA A 45 0.79 17.89 14.13
C ALA A 45 -0.71 17.87 13.82
N ARG A 46 -1.36 16.71 13.92
CA ARG A 46 -2.80 16.54 13.69
C ARG A 46 -3.63 16.54 14.97
N GLY A 47 -3.00 16.68 16.14
CA GLY A 47 -3.70 16.70 17.41
C GLY A 47 -4.32 15.37 17.81
N VAL A 48 -3.74 14.24 17.39
CA VAL A 48 -4.22 12.89 17.70
C VAL A 48 -3.12 12.05 18.33
N SER A 49 -3.48 10.93 18.94
CA SER A 49 -2.51 9.96 19.44
C SER A 49 -1.83 9.22 18.28
N THR A 50 -0.70 8.56 18.57
CA THR A 50 -0.02 7.74 17.56
C THR A 50 -0.92 6.60 17.07
N GLY A 51 -1.67 5.96 17.96
CA GLY A 51 -2.64 4.92 17.61
C GLY A 51 -3.75 5.43 16.71
N GLN A 52 -4.31 6.60 17.02
CA GLN A 52 -5.33 7.23 16.17
C GLN A 52 -4.78 7.61 14.79
N TYR A 53 -3.54 8.09 14.75
CA TYR A 53 -2.90 8.42 13.49
C TYR A 53 -2.73 7.18 12.61
N MET A 54 -2.22 6.09 13.17
CA MET A 54 -1.99 4.84 12.44
C MET A 54 -3.29 4.14 12.05
N ALA A 55 -4.36 4.35 12.79
CA ALA A 55 -5.70 3.79 12.52
C ALA A 55 -6.62 4.78 11.78
N GLY A 56 -6.06 5.83 11.17
CA GLY A 56 -6.82 6.86 10.47
C GLY A 56 -7.30 6.42 9.09
N ASN A 57 -8.13 5.40 9.03
CA ASN A 57 -8.71 4.83 7.81
C ASN A 57 -10.14 4.37 8.07
N LEU A 58 -10.84 3.88 7.05
CA LEU A 58 -12.23 3.44 7.18
C LEU A 58 -12.41 2.25 8.12
N LEU A 59 -11.46 1.33 8.14
CA LEU A 59 -11.50 0.17 9.02
C LEU A 59 -11.12 0.51 10.45
N ARG A 60 -10.59 1.71 10.70
CA ARG A 60 -10.15 2.19 12.02
C ARG A 60 -9.19 1.23 12.70
N THR A 61 -8.26 0.70 11.93
CA THR A 61 -7.24 -0.23 12.42
C THR A 61 -5.90 0.07 11.77
N GLU A 62 -4.83 -0.20 12.49
CA GLU A 62 -3.50 -0.06 11.93
C GLU A 62 -3.24 -1.16 10.91
N VAL A 63 -2.67 -0.78 9.76
CA VAL A 63 -2.18 -1.71 8.74
C VAL A 63 -0.71 -1.99 9.04
N ASP A 64 -0.33 -3.24 9.12
CA ASP A 64 1.04 -3.64 9.42
C ASP A 64 1.73 -4.33 8.25
N ALA A 65 3.01 -4.64 8.42
CA ALA A 65 3.81 -5.29 7.38
C ALA A 65 3.24 -6.65 6.96
N LYS A 66 2.60 -7.38 7.87
CA LYS A 66 2.00 -8.68 7.58
C LYS A 66 0.81 -8.53 6.61
N ASP A 67 0.01 -7.49 6.78
CA ASP A 67 -1.11 -7.22 5.87
C ASP A 67 -0.60 -6.97 4.45
N VAL A 68 0.48 -6.22 4.31
CA VAL A 68 1.12 -5.96 3.01
C VAL A 68 1.71 -7.25 2.44
N ALA A 69 2.39 -8.05 3.25
CA ALA A 69 2.95 -9.34 2.83
C ALA A 69 1.86 -10.28 2.31
N ASN A 70 0.71 -10.35 3.00
CA ASN A 70 -0.43 -11.15 2.56
C ASN A 70 -0.95 -10.71 1.17
N ALA A 71 -0.93 -9.42 0.89
CA ALA A 71 -1.31 -8.90 -0.42
C ALA A 71 -0.34 -9.33 -1.51
N PHE A 72 0.97 -9.35 -1.24
CA PHE A 72 1.96 -9.88 -2.18
C PHE A 72 1.74 -11.36 -2.48
N VAL A 73 1.47 -12.16 -1.46
CA VAL A 73 1.17 -13.59 -1.64
C VAL A 73 -0.09 -13.76 -2.49
N SER A 74 -1.14 -13.00 -2.22
CA SER A 74 -2.39 -13.07 -2.98
C SER A 74 -2.16 -12.77 -4.47
N LEU A 75 -1.39 -11.75 -4.79
CA LEU A 75 -1.06 -11.41 -6.17
C LEU A 75 -0.16 -12.47 -6.82
N ALA A 76 0.76 -13.05 -6.08
CA ALA A 76 1.60 -14.13 -6.60
C ALA A 76 0.77 -15.35 -7.00
N LEU A 77 -0.29 -15.64 -6.27
CA LEU A 77 -1.19 -16.76 -6.54
C LEU A 77 -2.29 -16.45 -7.57
N ALA A 78 -2.51 -15.18 -7.88
CA ALA A 78 -3.54 -14.74 -8.82
C ALA A 78 -3.05 -14.87 -10.27
N SER A 79 -3.06 -16.08 -10.79
CA SER A 79 -2.41 -16.44 -12.07
C SER A 79 -2.96 -15.72 -13.31
N LYS A 80 -4.13 -15.11 -13.22
CA LYS A 80 -4.77 -14.38 -14.32
C LYS A 80 -4.84 -12.87 -14.08
N THR A 81 -4.07 -12.36 -13.13
CA THR A 81 -4.06 -10.93 -12.78
C THR A 81 -2.74 -10.32 -13.19
N THR A 82 -2.77 -9.28 -14.00
CA THR A 82 -1.61 -8.47 -14.36
C THR A 82 -2.05 -7.03 -14.60
N GLY A 83 -1.13 -6.08 -14.43
CA GLY A 83 -1.43 -4.66 -14.57
C GLY A 83 -2.30 -4.08 -13.46
N ALA A 84 -2.51 -4.82 -12.38
CA ALA A 84 -3.35 -4.40 -11.27
C ALA A 84 -2.57 -3.63 -10.21
N VAL A 85 -3.29 -2.79 -9.48
CA VAL A 85 -2.79 -2.14 -8.27
C VAL A 85 -3.70 -2.56 -7.12
N LEU A 86 -3.14 -3.22 -6.12
CA LEU A 86 -3.86 -3.60 -4.91
C LEU A 86 -3.49 -2.63 -3.79
N THR A 87 -4.47 -1.94 -3.27
CA THR A 87 -4.27 -0.96 -2.21
C THR A 87 -4.52 -1.58 -0.85
N VAL A 88 -3.56 -1.43 0.06
CA VAL A 88 -3.60 -1.97 1.43
C VAL A 88 -3.39 -0.80 2.40
N ASP A 89 -4.47 -0.10 2.70
CA ASP A 89 -4.43 1.12 3.54
C ASP A 89 -5.61 1.22 4.51
N GLY A 90 -6.36 0.14 4.68
CA GLY A 90 -7.55 0.13 5.53
C GLY A 90 -8.69 0.99 4.99
N GLY A 91 -8.62 1.40 3.75
CA GLY A 91 -9.63 2.28 3.15
C GLY A 91 -9.35 3.76 3.43
N ASN A 92 -8.19 4.26 3.08
CA ASN A 92 -7.87 5.69 3.19
C ASN A 92 -8.31 6.41 1.90
N ILE A 93 -9.61 6.62 1.76
CA ILE A 93 -10.22 7.20 0.55
C ILE A 93 -9.67 8.60 0.26
N ALA A 94 -9.42 9.40 1.27
CA ALA A 94 -8.88 10.74 1.09
C ALA A 94 -7.50 10.69 0.42
N ALA A 95 -6.66 9.70 0.76
CA ALA A 95 -5.37 9.49 0.11
C ALA A 95 -5.53 8.93 -1.31
N ALA A 96 -6.53 8.09 -1.55
CA ALA A 96 -6.77 7.48 -2.85
C ALA A 96 -7.22 8.49 -3.91
N LEU A 97 -7.80 9.62 -3.49
CA LEU A 97 -8.27 10.67 -4.39
C LEU A 97 -7.19 11.68 -4.81
N ARG A 98 -5.99 11.53 -4.33
CA ARG A 98 -4.87 12.44 -4.65
C ARG A 98 -4.24 12.17 -6.01
#